data_b26321eec60f6c9f514fa9c10d28778d
#
_entry.id   b26321eec60f6c9f514fa9c10d28778d
#
_cell.length_a   1.000
_cell.length_b   1.000
_cell.length_c   1.000
_cell.angle_alpha   90.00
_cell.angle_beta   90.00
_cell.angle_gamma   90.00
#
_symmetry.space_group_name_H-M   'P 1'
#
loop_
_entity.id
_entity.type
_entity.pdbx_description
1 polymer ?
#
loop_
_entity_poly.entity_id
_entity_poly.type
_entity_poly.pdbx_seq_one_letter_code
_entity_poly.pdbx_strand_id
1 'polypeptide(L)'
;QTALTIVSHKAANYSVVIPATLGALALGASRSDTDSLRMVLSPWGHAFQLRDDDLGIFGDPRVTGKSAGDDLREGKRTYLLALTWQEANASERAKLAHGLGNPELSENELEELRAIVKRRGRRRHEEVISTFEAEGFLALESSNFNADQRELLSEVAAMLIKRSK
;
A
#
# COMPACT_ATOMS: atom_id res chain seq x y z
N GLN A 1 2.04 -10.57 10.59
CA GLN A 1 1.79 -9.40 11.46
C GLN A 1 2.88 -8.33 11.32
N THR A 2 4.15 -8.67 11.32
CA THR A 2 5.27 -7.71 11.29
C THR A 2 5.29 -6.82 10.05
N ALA A 3 4.99 -7.36 8.86
CA ALA A 3 5.00 -6.57 7.62
C ALA A 3 3.89 -5.51 7.61
N LEU A 4 2.66 -5.85 8.03
CA LEU A 4 1.57 -4.86 8.16
C LEU A 4 1.86 -3.81 9.23
N THR A 5 2.53 -4.18 10.32
CA THR A 5 2.95 -3.22 11.35
C THR A 5 3.92 -2.18 10.78
N ILE A 6 4.86 -2.60 9.93
CA ILE A 6 5.79 -1.70 9.24
C ILE A 6 5.01 -0.76 8.30
N VAL A 7 4.06 -1.28 7.52
CA VAL A 7 3.18 -0.49 6.65
C VAL A 7 2.43 0.57 7.46
N SER A 8 1.87 0.20 8.63
CA SER A 8 1.15 1.11 9.52
C SER A 8 2.01 2.28 9.97
N HIS A 9 3.22 2.01 10.46
CA HIS A 9 4.07 3.05 11.05
C HIS A 9 4.79 3.90 10.00
N LYS A 10 5.32 3.27 8.96
CA LYS A 10 6.21 3.94 8.00
C LYS A 10 5.47 4.75 6.95
N ALA A 11 4.30 4.29 6.51
CA ALA A 11 3.62 4.91 5.39
C ALA A 11 2.24 5.47 5.76
N ALA A 12 1.32 4.67 6.31
CA ALA A 12 -0.02 5.13 6.63
C ALA A 12 0.01 6.32 7.58
N ASN A 13 0.74 6.20 8.70
CA ASN A 13 0.85 7.27 9.67
C ASN A 13 1.66 8.46 9.14
N TYR A 14 2.87 8.20 8.61
CA TYR A 14 3.80 9.28 8.24
C TYR A 14 3.32 10.07 7.01
N SER A 15 2.83 9.38 5.98
CA SER A 15 2.51 10.00 4.69
C SER A 15 1.07 10.54 4.59
N VAL A 16 0.13 10.00 5.39
CA VAL A 16 -1.30 10.33 5.27
C VAL A 16 -1.85 10.89 6.58
N VAL A 17 -1.82 10.11 7.66
CA VAL A 17 -2.53 10.43 8.90
C VAL A 17 -1.92 11.63 9.61
N ILE A 18 -0.59 11.65 9.81
CA ILE A 18 0.09 12.73 10.55
C ILE A 18 -0.03 14.07 9.81
N PRO A 19 0.26 14.19 8.50
CA PRO A 19 0.11 15.47 7.81
C PRO A 19 -1.32 16.02 7.86
N ALA A 20 -2.33 15.17 7.63
CA ALA A 20 -3.73 15.57 7.70
C ALA A 20 -4.13 16.02 9.11
N THR A 21 -3.71 15.26 10.15
CA THR A 21 -4.00 15.61 11.53
C THR A 21 -3.34 16.93 11.95
N LEU A 22 -2.07 17.14 11.56
CA LEU A 22 -1.36 18.40 11.84
C LEU A 22 -2.02 19.59 11.14
N GLY A 23 -2.45 19.42 9.88
CA GLY A 23 -3.20 20.45 9.16
C GLY A 23 -4.52 20.81 9.86
N ALA A 24 -5.28 19.80 10.27
CA ALA A 24 -6.52 20.00 11.00
C ALA A 24 -6.31 20.73 12.34
N LEU A 25 -5.30 20.32 13.13
CA LEU A 25 -4.94 20.99 14.39
C LEU A 25 -4.52 22.44 14.18
N ALA A 26 -3.74 22.73 13.14
CA ALA A 26 -3.34 24.09 12.82
C ALA A 26 -4.52 25.02 12.47
N LEU A 27 -5.63 24.44 12.00
CA LEU A 27 -6.88 25.13 11.72
C LEU A 27 -7.86 25.12 12.90
N GLY A 28 -7.45 24.64 14.07
CA GLY A 28 -8.24 24.67 15.29
C GLY A 28 -9.21 23.48 15.47
N ALA A 29 -8.99 22.38 14.76
CA ALA A 29 -9.80 21.17 14.93
C ALA A 29 -9.68 20.63 16.36
N SER A 30 -10.79 20.12 16.89
CA SER A 30 -10.82 19.49 18.21
C SER A 30 -10.10 18.13 18.22
N ARG A 31 -9.85 17.60 19.42
CA ARG A 31 -9.32 16.24 19.56
C ARG A 31 -10.27 15.19 18.96
N SER A 32 -11.56 15.37 19.14
CA SER A 32 -12.59 14.48 18.57
C SER A 32 -12.54 14.47 17.05
N ASP A 33 -12.37 15.65 16.42
CA ASP A 33 -12.25 15.75 14.95
C ASP A 33 -11.00 15.04 14.44
N THR A 34 -9.86 15.23 15.13
CA THR A 34 -8.61 14.57 14.76
C THR A 34 -8.64 13.07 14.97
N ASP A 35 -9.33 12.58 16.00
CA ASP A 35 -9.51 11.13 16.23
C ASP A 35 -10.41 10.53 15.14
N SER A 36 -11.50 11.22 14.75
CA SER A 36 -12.36 10.82 13.62
C SER A 36 -11.58 10.80 12.31
N LEU A 37 -10.76 11.82 12.06
CA LEU A 37 -9.92 11.90 10.87
C LEU A 37 -8.92 10.74 10.80
N ARG A 38 -8.32 10.36 11.93
CA ARG A 38 -7.41 9.20 12.01
C ARG A 38 -8.12 7.89 11.70
N MET A 39 -9.33 7.70 12.23
CA MET A 39 -10.11 6.48 11.96
C MET A 39 -10.41 6.31 10.47
N VAL A 40 -10.70 7.39 9.76
CA VAL A 40 -10.98 7.39 8.33
C VAL A 40 -9.71 7.20 7.50
N LEU A 41 -8.67 7.98 7.78
CA LEU A 41 -7.47 8.02 6.95
C LEU A 41 -6.51 6.85 7.16
N SER A 42 -6.52 6.21 8.34
CA SER A 42 -5.59 5.11 8.61
C SER A 42 -5.79 3.91 7.67
N PRO A 43 -7.00 3.39 7.44
CA PRO A 43 -7.21 2.32 6.47
C PRO A 43 -6.81 2.75 5.06
N TRP A 44 -7.17 3.93 4.60
CA TRP A 44 -6.77 4.42 3.27
C TRP A 44 -5.25 4.59 3.13
N GLY A 45 -4.57 5.01 4.20
CA GLY A 45 -3.11 5.05 4.23
C GLY A 45 -2.47 3.67 4.09
N HIS A 46 -3.10 2.62 4.67
CA HIS A 46 -2.66 1.23 4.46
C HIS A 46 -2.88 0.82 3.00
N ALA A 47 -4.08 1.03 2.46
CA ALA A 47 -4.38 0.72 1.06
C ALA A 47 -3.40 1.42 0.10
N PHE A 48 -3.11 2.70 0.34
CA PHE A 48 -2.13 3.49 -0.41
C PHE A 48 -0.74 2.83 -0.45
N GLN A 49 -0.20 2.44 0.71
CA GLN A 49 1.13 1.81 0.74
C GLN A 49 1.14 0.43 0.09
N LEU A 50 0.10 -0.37 0.33
CA LEU A 50 0.00 -1.68 -0.31
C LEU A 50 -0.11 -1.53 -1.84
N ARG A 51 -0.82 -0.52 -2.33
CA ARG A 51 -0.88 -0.20 -3.76
C ARG A 51 0.49 0.24 -4.31
N ASP A 52 1.25 1.02 -3.54
CA ASP A 52 2.62 1.40 -3.90
C ASP A 52 3.55 0.18 -4.01
N ASP A 53 3.41 -0.80 -3.11
CA ASP A 53 4.14 -2.06 -3.16
C ASP A 53 3.80 -2.90 -4.43
N ASP A 54 2.54 -2.90 -4.88
CA ASP A 54 2.13 -3.54 -6.15
C ASP A 54 2.74 -2.81 -7.35
N LEU A 55 2.69 -1.47 -7.34
CA LEU A 55 3.27 -0.64 -8.40
C LEU A 55 4.79 -0.77 -8.49
N GLY A 56 5.50 -0.96 -7.38
CA GLY A 56 6.94 -1.20 -7.36
C GLY A 56 7.39 -2.47 -8.10
N ILE A 57 6.46 -3.43 -8.28
CA ILE A 57 6.71 -4.68 -8.99
C ILE A 57 6.06 -4.69 -10.38
N PHE A 58 4.85 -4.15 -10.53
CA PHE A 58 4.02 -4.28 -11.74
C PHE A 58 3.69 -2.97 -12.44
N GLY A 59 4.09 -1.84 -11.88
CA GLY A 59 3.80 -0.52 -12.44
C GLY A 59 4.45 -0.29 -13.80
N ASP A 60 3.79 0.52 -14.64
CA ASP A 60 4.37 0.98 -15.90
C ASP A 60 5.50 2.00 -15.60
N PRO A 61 6.72 1.77 -16.07
CA PRO A 61 7.84 2.71 -15.86
C PRO A 61 7.54 4.15 -16.32
N ARG A 62 6.69 4.32 -17.33
CA ARG A 62 6.29 5.65 -17.84
C ARG A 62 5.42 6.41 -16.85
N VAL A 63 4.72 5.70 -15.96
CA VAL A 63 3.85 6.27 -14.93
C VAL A 63 4.59 6.39 -13.59
N THR A 64 5.33 5.36 -13.21
CA THR A 64 6.03 5.31 -11.93
C THR A 64 7.36 6.05 -11.92
N GLY A 65 7.95 6.30 -13.08
CA GLY A 65 9.29 6.88 -13.23
C GLY A 65 10.43 5.95 -12.79
N LYS A 66 10.13 4.68 -12.49
CA LYS A 66 11.08 3.64 -12.07
C LYS A 66 10.95 2.42 -12.96
N SER A 67 12.01 1.63 -13.06
CA SER A 67 11.93 0.36 -13.78
C SER A 67 10.96 -0.60 -13.11
N ALA A 68 10.16 -1.32 -13.90
CA ALA A 68 9.26 -2.33 -13.35
C ALA A 68 10.08 -3.42 -12.65
N GLY A 69 9.73 -3.68 -11.38
CA GLY A 69 10.44 -4.68 -10.57
C GLY A 69 11.67 -4.16 -9.83
N ASP A 70 11.94 -2.86 -9.80
CA ASP A 70 13.03 -2.29 -9.01
C ASP A 70 12.95 -2.72 -7.54
N ASP A 71 11.76 -2.82 -6.97
CA ASP A 71 11.57 -3.28 -5.60
C ASP A 71 12.08 -4.72 -5.36
N LEU A 72 12.10 -5.57 -6.39
CA LEU A 72 12.69 -6.91 -6.33
C LEU A 72 14.22 -6.84 -6.35
N ARG A 73 14.80 -5.99 -7.23
CA ARG A 73 16.26 -5.77 -7.29
C ARG A 73 16.79 -5.12 -6.01
N GLU A 74 16.03 -4.19 -5.42
CA GLU A 74 16.36 -3.56 -4.14
C GLU A 74 16.15 -4.49 -2.93
N GLY A 75 15.47 -5.61 -3.11
CA GLY A 75 15.17 -6.57 -2.04
C GLY A 75 14.22 -6.01 -0.98
N LYS A 76 13.31 -5.12 -1.35
CA LYS A 76 12.33 -4.56 -0.42
C LYS A 76 11.45 -5.65 0.17
N ARG A 77 11.35 -5.67 1.49
CA ARG A 77 10.54 -6.65 2.24
C ARG A 77 9.12 -6.13 2.38
N THR A 78 8.35 -6.18 1.30
CA THR A 78 6.96 -5.70 1.25
C THR A 78 5.97 -6.75 1.78
N TYR A 79 4.75 -6.30 2.08
CA TYR A 79 3.67 -7.20 2.45
C TYR A 79 3.30 -8.17 1.31
N LEU A 80 3.32 -7.69 0.07
CA LEU A 80 3.10 -8.50 -1.13
C LEU A 80 4.11 -9.67 -1.22
N LEU A 81 5.39 -9.40 -0.96
CA LEU A 81 6.41 -10.44 -0.96
C LEU A 81 6.27 -11.42 0.20
N ALA A 82 5.81 -10.94 1.38
CA ALA A 82 5.54 -11.83 2.51
C ALA A 82 4.39 -12.83 2.19
N LEU A 83 3.30 -12.35 1.56
CA LEU A 83 2.22 -13.20 1.08
C LEU A 83 2.71 -14.19 0.01
N THR A 84 3.50 -13.70 -0.94
CA THR A 84 4.10 -14.54 -1.99
C THR A 84 4.92 -15.67 -1.40
N TRP A 85 5.78 -15.36 -0.43
CA TRP A 85 6.63 -16.33 0.23
C TRP A 85 5.84 -17.42 0.96
N GLN A 86 4.72 -17.07 1.60
CA GLN A 86 3.84 -18.03 2.30
C GLN A 86 3.25 -19.06 1.34
N GLU A 87 2.82 -18.63 0.15
CA GLU A 87 2.13 -19.46 -0.84
C GLU A 87 3.10 -20.12 -1.86
N ALA A 88 4.37 -19.71 -1.89
CA ALA A 88 5.36 -20.25 -2.81
C ALA A 88 5.81 -21.67 -2.40
N ASN A 89 5.98 -22.53 -3.39
CA ASN A 89 6.58 -23.85 -3.19
C ASN A 89 8.12 -23.76 -2.99
N ALA A 90 8.77 -24.89 -2.71
CA ALA A 90 10.20 -24.92 -2.42
C ALA A 90 11.07 -24.37 -3.57
N SER A 91 10.76 -24.70 -4.82
CA SER A 91 11.49 -24.22 -6.00
C SER A 91 11.29 -22.72 -6.20
N GLU A 92 10.07 -22.21 -6.04
CA GLU A 92 9.76 -20.79 -6.14
C GLU A 92 10.44 -19.99 -5.01
N ARG A 93 10.47 -20.51 -3.78
CA ARG A 93 11.22 -19.90 -2.66
C ARG A 93 12.71 -19.84 -2.92
N ALA A 94 13.29 -20.88 -3.52
CA ALA A 94 14.70 -20.86 -3.89
C ALA A 94 15.01 -19.76 -4.92
N LYS A 95 14.16 -19.57 -5.93
CA LYS A 95 14.29 -18.49 -6.91
C LYS A 95 14.14 -17.11 -6.28
N LEU A 96 13.12 -16.92 -5.44
CA LEU A 96 12.93 -15.68 -4.69
C LEU A 96 14.14 -15.38 -3.79
N ALA A 97 14.65 -16.37 -3.07
CA ALA A 97 15.81 -16.19 -2.19
C ALA A 97 17.09 -15.82 -2.96
N HIS A 98 17.26 -16.33 -4.18
CA HIS A 98 18.41 -16.02 -5.03
C HIS A 98 18.30 -14.62 -5.65
N GLY A 99 17.08 -14.24 -6.07
CA GLY A 99 16.87 -13.03 -6.86
C GLY A 99 16.56 -11.77 -6.05
N LEU A 100 15.92 -11.89 -4.89
CA LEU A 100 15.57 -10.70 -4.09
C LEU A 100 16.83 -9.98 -3.56
N GLY A 101 16.95 -8.70 -3.91
CA GLY A 101 18.10 -7.88 -3.52
C GLY A 101 19.33 -8.08 -4.42
N ASN A 102 19.18 -8.70 -5.56
CA ASN A 102 20.24 -8.83 -6.55
C ASN A 102 20.08 -7.77 -7.66
N PRO A 103 20.94 -6.73 -7.69
CA PRO A 103 20.86 -5.68 -8.71
C PRO A 103 21.24 -6.18 -10.12
N GLU A 104 21.96 -7.31 -10.22
CA GLU A 104 22.44 -7.89 -11.48
C GLU A 104 21.44 -8.88 -12.11
N LEU A 105 20.19 -8.94 -11.61
CA LEU A 105 19.16 -9.76 -12.23
C LEU A 105 18.97 -9.41 -13.71
N SER A 106 19.10 -10.42 -14.57
CA SER A 106 18.69 -10.31 -15.97
C SER A 106 17.19 -10.04 -16.09
N GLU A 107 16.75 -9.46 -17.20
CA GLU A 107 15.32 -9.23 -17.44
C GLU A 107 14.49 -10.53 -17.40
N ASN A 108 15.05 -11.64 -17.87
CA ASN A 108 14.38 -12.95 -17.83
C ASN A 108 14.16 -13.44 -16.39
N GLU A 109 15.17 -13.32 -15.54
CA GLU A 109 15.08 -13.70 -14.11
C GLU A 109 14.09 -12.79 -13.37
N LEU A 110 14.14 -11.49 -13.65
CA LEU A 110 13.19 -10.52 -13.09
C LEU A 110 11.75 -10.85 -13.47
N GLU A 111 11.49 -11.17 -14.75
CA GLU A 111 10.15 -11.55 -15.21
C GLU A 111 9.69 -12.88 -14.59
N GLU A 112 10.62 -13.82 -14.36
CA GLU A 112 10.30 -15.06 -13.65
C GLU A 112 9.88 -14.79 -12.20
N LEU A 113 10.57 -13.90 -11.48
CA LEU A 113 10.19 -13.50 -10.13
C LEU A 113 8.84 -12.79 -10.11
N ARG A 114 8.60 -11.87 -11.05
CA ARG A 114 7.31 -11.18 -11.21
C ARG A 114 6.17 -12.18 -11.45
N ALA A 115 6.41 -13.19 -12.28
CA ALA A 115 5.42 -14.25 -12.54
C ALA A 115 5.09 -15.06 -11.26
N ILE A 116 6.07 -15.34 -10.41
CA ILE A 116 5.85 -15.99 -9.11
C ILE A 116 4.99 -15.09 -8.21
N VAL A 117 5.35 -13.81 -8.07
CA VAL A 117 4.61 -12.85 -7.24
C VAL A 117 3.16 -12.71 -7.73
N LYS A 118 2.95 -12.57 -9.04
CA LYS A 118 1.62 -12.47 -9.65
C LYS A 118 0.76 -13.69 -9.33
N ARG A 119 1.32 -14.89 -9.45
CA ARG A 119 0.60 -16.15 -9.25
C ARG A 119 0.30 -16.45 -7.77
N ARG A 120 1.25 -16.13 -6.87
CA ARG A 120 1.21 -16.55 -5.47
C ARG A 120 0.70 -15.50 -4.50
N GLY A 121 1.06 -14.22 -4.72
CA GLY A 121 0.79 -13.17 -3.73
C GLY A 121 -0.27 -12.16 -4.14
N ARG A 122 -0.30 -11.79 -5.43
CA ARG A 122 -1.01 -10.59 -5.89
C ARG A 122 -2.52 -10.62 -5.62
N ARG A 123 -3.21 -11.76 -5.83
CA ARG A 123 -4.65 -11.86 -5.59
C ARG A 123 -5.00 -11.57 -4.13
N ARG A 124 -4.30 -12.24 -3.20
CA ARG A 124 -4.54 -12.05 -1.76
C ARG A 124 -4.16 -10.64 -1.29
N HIS A 125 -3.13 -10.06 -1.89
CA HIS A 125 -2.73 -8.69 -1.65
C HIS A 125 -3.82 -7.70 -2.06
N GLU A 126 -4.44 -7.87 -3.22
CA GLU A 126 -5.56 -7.06 -3.70
C GLU A 126 -6.81 -7.19 -2.80
N GLU A 127 -7.11 -8.39 -2.31
CA GLU A 127 -8.18 -8.61 -1.34
C GLU A 127 -7.96 -7.80 -0.05
N VAL A 128 -6.72 -7.73 0.44
CA VAL A 128 -6.37 -6.92 1.62
C VAL A 128 -6.48 -5.43 1.34
N ILE A 129 -6.04 -4.97 0.18
CA ILE A 129 -6.21 -3.58 -0.25
C ILE A 129 -7.70 -3.21 -0.24
N SER A 130 -8.54 -4.00 -0.91
CA SER A 130 -9.98 -3.77 -0.98
C SER A 130 -10.65 -3.75 0.40
N THR A 131 -10.15 -4.56 1.34
CA THR A 131 -10.63 -4.54 2.73
C THR A 131 -10.34 -3.21 3.40
N PHE A 132 -9.10 -2.70 3.30
CA PHE A 132 -8.75 -1.40 3.87
C PHE A 132 -9.50 -0.25 3.18
N GLU A 133 -9.71 -0.31 1.87
CA GLU A 133 -10.51 0.68 1.16
C GLU A 133 -11.94 0.74 1.73
N ALA A 134 -12.58 -0.41 1.90
CA ALA A 134 -13.92 -0.51 2.47
C ALA A 134 -13.99 -0.05 3.93
N GLU A 135 -13.00 -0.42 4.77
CA GLU A 135 -12.91 0.03 6.17
C GLU A 135 -12.86 1.55 6.28
N GLY A 136 -12.09 2.22 5.43
CA GLY A 136 -12.02 3.68 5.42
C GLY A 136 -13.34 4.35 5.03
N PHE A 137 -14.06 3.81 4.05
CA PHE A 137 -15.38 4.33 3.69
C PHE A 137 -16.42 4.08 4.79
N LEU A 138 -16.42 2.91 5.43
CA LEU A 138 -17.29 2.64 6.58
C LEU A 138 -17.00 3.58 7.76
N ALA A 139 -15.73 3.86 8.02
CA ALA A 139 -15.35 4.83 9.05
C ALA A 139 -15.82 6.25 8.70
N LEU A 140 -15.75 6.64 7.43
CA LEU A 140 -16.26 7.93 6.96
C LEU A 140 -17.78 8.03 7.13
N GLU A 141 -18.54 7.01 6.73
CA GLU A 141 -19.99 6.96 6.89
C GLU A 141 -20.42 7.06 8.36
N SER A 142 -19.67 6.40 9.25
CA SER A 142 -19.95 6.37 10.69
C SER A 142 -19.45 7.62 11.44
N SER A 143 -18.72 8.51 10.77
CA SER A 143 -18.13 9.70 11.36
C SER A 143 -19.17 10.83 11.57
N ASN A 144 -18.82 11.79 12.41
CA ASN A 144 -19.61 13.02 12.64
C ASN A 144 -19.30 14.14 11.61
N PHE A 145 -18.61 13.82 10.52
CA PHE A 145 -18.34 14.80 9.47
C PHE A 145 -19.61 15.23 8.75
N ASN A 146 -19.70 16.52 8.41
CA ASN A 146 -20.80 17.04 7.59
C ASN A 146 -20.66 16.61 6.12
N ALA A 147 -21.64 16.95 5.28
CA ALA A 147 -21.67 16.54 3.88
C ALA A 147 -20.45 17.02 3.09
N ASP A 148 -20.05 18.28 3.22
CA ASP A 148 -18.92 18.87 2.49
C ASP A 148 -17.60 18.23 2.91
N GLN A 149 -17.44 17.94 4.21
CA GLN A 149 -16.26 17.23 4.73
C GLN A 149 -16.18 15.79 4.22
N ARG A 150 -17.31 15.08 4.14
CA ARG A 150 -17.37 13.73 3.59
C ARG A 150 -17.06 13.71 2.09
N GLU A 151 -17.56 14.69 1.33
CA GLU A 151 -17.24 14.84 -0.09
C GLU A 151 -15.73 15.05 -0.28
N LEU A 152 -15.15 16.03 0.43
CA LEU A 152 -13.70 16.29 0.38
C LEU A 152 -12.88 15.05 0.75
N LEU A 153 -13.22 14.34 1.82
CA LEU A 153 -12.51 13.13 2.23
C LEU A 153 -12.67 11.99 1.21
N SER A 154 -13.81 11.91 0.52
CA SER A 154 -14.02 10.94 -0.57
C SER A 154 -13.16 11.26 -1.78
N GLU A 155 -12.94 12.53 -2.10
CA GLU A 155 -11.99 12.96 -3.14
C GLU A 155 -10.55 12.59 -2.75
N VAL A 156 -10.16 12.85 -1.49
CA VAL A 156 -8.85 12.42 -0.96
C VAL A 156 -8.67 10.92 -1.07
N ALA A 157 -9.71 10.13 -0.70
CA ALA A 157 -9.70 8.69 -0.87
C ALA A 157 -9.45 8.30 -2.34
N ALA A 158 -10.15 8.92 -3.27
CA ALA A 158 -9.99 8.66 -4.70
C ALA A 158 -8.55 8.93 -5.18
N MET A 159 -7.90 9.97 -4.66
CA MET A 159 -6.49 10.29 -4.99
C MET A 159 -5.51 9.28 -4.39
N LEU A 160 -5.76 8.80 -3.17
CA LEU A 160 -4.91 7.83 -2.49
C LEU A 160 -5.04 6.42 -3.10
N ILE A 161 -6.28 6.01 -3.39
CA ILE A 161 -6.65 4.65 -3.79
C ILE A 161 -6.48 4.43 -5.30
N LYS A 162 -6.87 5.43 -6.12
CA LYS A 162 -6.79 5.36 -7.59
C LYS A 162 -5.41 5.77 -8.12
N ARG A 163 -4.33 5.39 -7.47
CA ARG A 163 -3.02 5.43 -8.14
C ARG A 163 -3.09 4.49 -9.33
N SER A 164 -3.35 5.09 -10.48
CA SER A 164 -3.54 4.40 -11.74
C SER A 164 -2.27 3.68 -12.16
N LYS A 165 -2.55 2.52 -12.68
CA LYS A 165 -1.66 1.63 -13.40
C LYS A 165 -0.88 2.36 -14.49
#